data_147da98527c034b196eb8fe2b8e871a3
#
_entry.id   147da98527c034b196eb8fe2b8e871a3
#
_cell.length_a   1.000
_cell.length_b   1.000
_cell.length_c   1.000
_cell.angle_alpha   90.00
_cell.angle_beta   90.00
_cell.angle_gamma   90.00
#
_symmetry.space_group_name_H-M   'P 1'
#
loop_
_entity.id
_entity.type
_entity.pdbx_description
1 polymer ?
#
loop_
_entity_poly.entity_id
_entity_poly.type
_entity_poly.pdbx_seq_one_letter_code
_entity_poly.pdbx_strand_id
1 'polypeptide(L)' 'MWFELDKEKKGGKSVIYRSYTIESSYIKVPYSNNYFKFGYDIYDKDLNPIIRFNTFDKAVQCVDKLMK' A
#
# COMPACT_ATOMS: atom_id res chain seq x y z
N MET A 1 -12.74 7.34 11.73
CA MET A 1 -11.48 8.07 11.49
C MET A 1 -10.69 7.45 10.37
N TRP A 2 -10.36 6.20 10.53
CA TRP A 2 -9.55 5.51 9.52
C TRP A 2 -10.22 5.49 8.15
N PHE A 3 -11.51 5.20 8.12
CA PHE A 3 -12.22 5.14 6.84
C PHE A 3 -12.31 6.48 6.14
N GLU A 4 -12.22 7.58 6.87
CA GLU A 4 -12.23 8.89 6.25
C GLU A 4 -10.92 9.14 5.50
N LEU A 5 -9.82 8.62 6.04
CA LEU A 5 -8.54 8.69 5.35
C LEU A 5 -8.59 7.88 4.06
N ASP A 6 -9.28 6.75 4.07
CA ASP A 6 -9.41 5.93 2.88
C ASP A 6 -10.15 6.66 1.76
N LYS A 7 -11.10 7.51 2.08
CA LYS A 7 -11.82 8.30 1.08
C LYS A 7 -10.90 9.28 0.37
N GLU A 8 -9.86 9.74 1.06
CA GLU A 8 -8.89 10.67 0.51
C GLU A 8 -7.70 9.96 -0.10
N LYS A 9 -7.70 8.64 -0.06
CA LYS A 9 -6.58 7.85 -0.54
C LYS A 9 -6.49 7.88 -2.05
N LYS A 10 -5.27 8.07 -2.54
CA LYS A 10 -4.99 8.03 -3.96
C LYS A 10 -4.05 6.86 -4.24
N GLY A 11 -4.43 6.00 -5.17
CA GLY A 11 -3.57 4.89 -5.58
C GLY A 11 -2.36 5.40 -6.32
N GLY A 12 -1.22 4.80 -6.05
CA GLY A 12 0.01 5.08 -6.76
C GLY A 12 0.38 3.91 -7.67
N LYS A 13 1.67 3.73 -7.85
CA LYS A 13 2.18 2.61 -8.63
C LYS A 13 1.90 1.29 -7.95
N SER A 14 1.55 0.28 -8.73
CA SER A 14 1.43 -1.07 -8.21
C SER A 14 2.37 -1.99 -8.96
N VAL A 15 2.92 -2.97 -8.25
CA VAL A 15 3.86 -3.95 -8.78
C VAL A 15 3.38 -5.32 -8.33
N ILE A 16 3.43 -6.28 -9.26
CA ILE A 16 3.13 -7.66 -8.90
C ILE A 16 4.45 -8.37 -8.64
N TYR A 17 4.59 -8.90 -7.44
CA TYR A 17 5.80 -9.58 -7.02
C TYR A 17 5.43 -10.92 -6.40
N ARG A 18 5.83 -12.01 -7.05
CA ARG A 18 5.56 -13.37 -6.59
C ARG A 18 4.06 -13.59 -6.31
N SER A 19 3.22 -13.14 -7.22
CA SER A 19 1.77 -13.25 -7.15
C SER A 19 1.10 -12.33 -6.12
N TYR A 20 1.87 -11.51 -5.43
CA TYR A 20 1.34 -10.49 -4.54
C TYR A 20 1.42 -9.13 -5.21
N THR A 21 0.46 -8.29 -4.92
CA THR A 21 0.46 -6.93 -5.43
C THR A 21 0.95 -5.99 -4.34
N ILE A 22 1.95 -5.17 -4.66
CA ILE A 22 2.46 -4.15 -3.76
C ILE A 22 2.09 -2.81 -4.37
N GLU A 23 1.27 -2.04 -3.69
CA GLU A 23 0.78 -0.76 -4.20
C GLU A 23 1.19 0.37 -3.28
N SER A 24 1.76 1.44 -3.87
CA SER A 24 2.02 2.64 -3.09
C SER A 24 0.73 3.43 -2.93
N SER A 25 0.51 3.96 -1.74
CA SER A 25 -0.71 4.68 -1.41
C SER A 25 -0.39 6.08 -0.92
N TYR A 26 -1.22 7.02 -1.31
CA TYR A 26 -1.08 8.43 -0.94
C TYR A 26 -2.37 8.90 -0.30
N ILE A 27 -2.23 9.78 0.68
CA ILE A 27 -3.38 10.36 1.36
C ILE A 27 -3.29 11.88 1.23
N LYS A 28 -4.43 12.48 0.95
CA LYS A 28 -4.51 13.94 0.82
C LYS A 28 -4.28 14.59 2.18
N VAL A 29 -3.43 15.61 2.20
CA VAL A 29 -3.23 16.41 3.41
C VAL A 29 -4.50 17.25 3.63
N PRO A 30 -5.08 17.24 4.85
CA PRO A 30 -6.29 18.02 5.12
C PRO A 30 -6.10 19.49 4.77
N TYR A 31 -7.13 20.06 4.18
CA TYR A 31 -7.16 21.49 3.81
C TYR A 31 -6.06 21.89 2.83
N SER A 32 -5.63 20.94 2.00
CA SER A 32 -4.55 21.16 1.05
C SER A 32 -4.83 20.33 -0.21
N ASN A 33 -4.17 20.69 -1.30
CA ASN A 33 -4.22 19.88 -2.51
C ASN A 33 -3.01 18.96 -2.63
N ASN A 34 -2.20 18.90 -1.57
CA ASN A 34 -1.02 18.05 -1.56
C ASN A 34 -1.36 16.65 -1.05
N TYR A 35 -0.58 15.68 -1.52
CA TYR A 35 -0.67 14.31 -1.06
C TYR A 35 0.65 13.90 -0.46
N PHE A 36 0.62 13.01 0.53
CA PHE A 36 1.84 12.42 1.05
C PHE A 36 1.74 10.91 0.96
N LYS A 37 2.90 10.27 0.85
CA LYS A 37 2.94 8.83 0.73
C LYS A 37 2.54 8.20 2.07
N PHE A 38 1.52 7.36 2.01
CA PHE A 38 0.99 6.70 3.19
C PHE A 38 1.75 5.40 3.49
N GLY A 39 2.23 4.73 2.45
CA GLY A 39 2.96 3.50 2.61
C GLY A 39 2.78 2.59 1.42
N TYR A 40 3.14 1.33 1.61
CA TYR A 40 2.99 0.31 0.59
C TYR A 40 2.07 -0.78 1.12
N ASP A 41 0.98 -1.00 0.43
CA ASP A 41 -0.01 -2.00 0.80
C ASP A 41 0.27 -3.28 0.03
N ILE A 42 0.21 -4.41 0.71
CA ILE A 42 0.38 -5.72 0.09
C ILE A 42 -0.99 -6.38 -0.02
N TYR A 43 -1.30 -6.87 -1.22
CA TYR A 43 -2.54 -7.59 -1.50
C TYR A 43 -2.18 -8.98 -1.99
N ASP A 44 -3.01 -9.97 -1.65
CA ASP A 44 -2.81 -11.31 -2.17
C ASP A 44 -3.32 -11.41 -3.61
N LYS A 45 -3.28 -12.62 -4.18
CA LYS A 45 -3.69 -12.82 -5.58
C LYS A 45 -5.15 -12.48 -5.82
N ASP A 46 -5.98 -12.51 -4.78
CA ASP A 46 -7.40 -12.17 -4.88
C ASP A 46 -7.65 -10.71 -4.52
N LEU A 47 -6.57 -9.94 -4.37
CA LEU A 47 -6.62 -8.52 -4.02
C LEU A 47 -7.18 -8.26 -2.63
N ASN A 48 -7.03 -9.21 -1.74
CA ASN A 48 -7.36 -9.00 -0.33
C ASN A 48 -6.18 -8.33 0.37
N PRO A 49 -6.41 -7.23 1.09
CA PRO A 49 -5.31 -6.54 1.76
C PRO A 49 -4.74 -7.41 2.88
N ILE A 50 -3.42 -7.44 2.96
CA ILE A 50 -2.72 -8.24 3.97
C ILE A 50 -2.10 -7.35 5.02
N ILE A 51 -1.20 -6.44 4.62
CA ILE A 51 -0.46 -5.62 5.56
C ILE A 51 0.12 -4.42 4.84
N ARG A 52 0.49 -3.40 5.61
CA ARG A 52 1.08 -2.16 5.10
C ARG A 52 2.45 -1.95 5.71
N PHE A 53 3.38 -1.51 4.86
CA PHE A 53 4.73 -1.16 5.31
C PHE A 53 5.09 0.25 4.87
N ASN A 54 6.07 0.83 5.57
CA ASN A 54 6.53 2.18 5.26
C ASN A 54 7.40 2.25 4.02
N THR A 55 8.11 1.18 3.70
CA THR A 55 9.04 1.17 2.60
C THR A 55 8.78 -0.01 1.68
N PHE A 56 9.16 0.16 0.41
CA PHE A 56 9.03 -0.89 -0.59
C PHE A 56 9.87 -2.11 -0.21
N ASP A 57 11.09 -1.88 0.28
CA ASP A 57 11.97 -2.98 0.65
C ASP A 57 11.37 -3.87 1.72
N LYS A 58 10.73 -3.27 2.71
CA LYS A 58 10.08 -4.06 3.76
C LYS A 58 8.90 -4.84 3.21
N ALA A 59 8.17 -4.26 2.27
CA ALA A 59 7.05 -4.97 1.63
C ALA A 59 7.57 -6.18 0.87
N VAL A 60 8.64 -6.02 0.10
CA VAL A 60 9.24 -7.13 -0.64
C VAL A 60 9.72 -8.22 0.31
N GLN A 61 10.38 -7.84 1.39
CA GLN A 61 10.84 -8.81 2.38
C GLN A 61 9.69 -9.59 2.98
N CYS A 62 8.58 -8.93 3.23
CA CYS A 62 7.40 -9.61 3.76
C CYS A 62 6.88 -10.65 2.78
N VAL A 63 6.78 -10.30 1.51
CA VAL A 63 6.33 -11.25 0.48
C VAL A 63 7.27 -12.44 0.42
N ASP A 64 8.58 -12.19 0.48
CA ASP A 64 9.56 -13.29 0.47
C ASP A 64 9.34 -14.23 1.64
N LYS A 65 9.01 -13.70 2.81
CA LYS A 65 8.73 -14.56 3.97
C LYS A 65 7.45 -15.35 3.79
N LEU A 66 6.44 -14.74 3.18
CA LEU A 66 5.18 -15.43 2.94
C LEU A 66 5.32 -16.57 1.95
N MET A 67 6.29 -16.47 1.07
CA MET A 67 6.51 -17.46 0.02
C MET A 67 7.44 -18.60 0.43
N LYS A 68 7.96 -18.57 1.62
CA LYS A 68 8.82 -19.66 2.11
C LYS A 68 8.03 -20.89 2.50
#